data_be10ea588c2d83b37a0508f2f528cf31
#
_entry.id   be10ea588c2d83b37a0508f2f528cf31
#
_cell.length_a   1.000
_cell.length_b   1.000
_cell.length_c   1.000
_cell.angle_alpha   90.00
_cell.angle_beta   90.00
_cell.angle_gamma   90.00
#
_symmetry.space_group_name_H-M   'P 1'
#
loop_
_entity.id
_entity.type
_entity.pdbx_description
1 polymer ?
#
loop_
_entity_poly.entity_id
_entity_poly.type
_entity_poly.pdbx_seq_one_letter_code
_entity_poly.pdbx_strand_id
1 'polypeptide(L)'
;MSTEIRNNWSLEEIKNIYNKPLLELVFTAASLHHTYNDTAEVQVCTLLSIKTGGCTEDCAYCPQAARYSTGVEVQALMKKEEVLTYAQKAKDAGSTRFCMGAAWREVRDNRDFDRVLDMVKGVNEIGMEVCCTLGMLTEYQAKQLAEAGLYAYNHNLDTSKEHYSEIITTRTYDDRLQTLEHVRKAGVTVCCGGIIGLGETHDDRIKMLHTLEIGRAHV
;
A
#
# COMPACT_ATOMS: atom_id res chain seq x y z
N MET A 1 -17.06 20.78 15.65
CA MET A 1 -15.88 19.93 15.71
C MET A 1 -14.88 20.52 14.72
N SER A 2 -13.57 20.51 15.05
CA SER A 2 -12.54 20.99 14.11
C SER A 2 -12.60 20.15 12.83
N THR A 3 -12.61 20.82 11.67
CA THR A 3 -12.53 20.18 10.35
C THR A 3 -11.09 19.81 9.97
N GLU A 4 -10.16 20.09 10.86
CA GLU A 4 -8.74 19.90 10.65
C GLU A 4 -8.35 18.45 10.98
N ILE A 5 -7.73 17.76 10.01
CA ILE A 5 -7.20 16.40 10.21
C ILE A 5 -6.06 16.50 11.23
N ARG A 6 -6.19 15.76 12.30
CA ARG A 6 -5.21 15.75 13.40
C ARG A 6 -4.17 14.66 13.15
N ASN A 7 -2.88 15.02 13.21
CA ASN A 7 -1.73 14.14 12.99
C ASN A 7 -0.73 14.18 14.16
N ASN A 8 -1.21 14.31 15.40
CA ASN A 8 -0.37 14.39 16.59
C ASN A 8 -0.98 13.64 17.77
N TRP A 9 -1.57 12.51 17.50
CA TRP A 9 -2.14 11.63 18.52
C TRP A 9 -1.04 11.04 19.40
N SER A 10 -1.23 11.04 20.70
CA SER A 10 -0.38 10.29 21.61
C SER A 10 -0.74 8.79 21.59
N LEU A 11 0.22 7.95 21.93
CA LEU A 11 0.00 6.50 22.06
C LEU A 11 -1.13 6.18 23.05
N GLU A 12 -1.24 6.97 24.14
CA GLU A 12 -2.28 6.79 25.15
C GLU A 12 -3.67 7.13 24.62
N GLU A 13 -3.80 8.18 23.81
CA GLU A 13 -5.08 8.51 23.17
C GLU A 13 -5.53 7.41 22.21
N ILE A 14 -4.62 6.87 21.37
CA ILE A 14 -4.91 5.75 20.47
C ILE A 14 -5.31 4.51 21.27
N LYS A 15 -4.60 4.22 22.36
CA LYS A 15 -4.92 3.11 23.27
C LYS A 15 -6.33 3.25 23.88
N ASN A 16 -6.69 4.46 24.29
CA ASN A 16 -8.00 4.75 24.84
C ASN A 16 -9.11 4.58 23.80
N ILE A 17 -8.86 4.97 22.53
CA ILE A 17 -9.79 4.73 21.43
C ILE A 17 -9.89 3.24 21.13
N TYR A 18 -8.76 2.55 20.99
CA TYR A 18 -8.69 1.12 20.66
C TYR A 18 -9.48 0.24 21.66
N ASN A 19 -9.46 0.61 22.94
CA ASN A 19 -10.11 -0.13 24.01
C ASN A 19 -11.59 0.24 24.24
N LYS A 20 -12.17 1.13 23.44
CA LYS A 20 -13.60 1.44 23.54
C LYS A 20 -14.47 0.25 23.14
N PRO A 21 -15.71 0.17 23.68
CA PRO A 21 -16.68 -0.82 23.24
C PRO A 21 -16.92 -0.74 21.71
N LEU A 22 -16.99 -1.90 21.06
CA LEU A 22 -17.11 -1.99 19.59
C LEU A 22 -18.24 -1.12 19.02
N LEU A 23 -19.42 -1.12 19.64
CA LEU A 23 -20.55 -0.33 19.16
C LEU A 23 -20.31 1.18 19.26
N GLU A 24 -19.56 1.62 20.26
CA GLU A 24 -19.16 3.03 20.40
C GLU A 24 -18.15 3.43 19.30
N LEU A 25 -17.20 2.53 18.97
CA LEU A 25 -16.26 2.75 17.85
C LEU A 25 -17.00 2.84 16.52
N VAL A 26 -17.91 1.90 16.24
CA VAL A 26 -18.71 1.88 14.99
C VAL A 26 -19.56 3.15 14.88
N PHE A 27 -20.25 3.56 15.95
CA PHE A 27 -21.05 4.79 15.96
C PHE A 27 -20.18 6.03 15.69
N THR A 28 -19.04 6.13 16.37
CA THR A 28 -18.13 7.27 16.19
C THR A 28 -17.56 7.31 14.77
N ALA A 29 -17.12 6.17 14.24
CA ALA A 29 -16.60 6.05 12.87
C ALA A 29 -17.68 6.42 11.83
N ALA A 30 -18.88 5.89 11.96
CA ALA A 30 -20.00 6.21 11.08
C ALA A 30 -20.36 7.70 11.11
N SER A 31 -20.39 8.31 12.30
CA SER A 31 -20.66 9.75 12.46
C SER A 31 -19.61 10.62 11.78
N LEU A 32 -18.33 10.28 11.92
CA LEU A 32 -17.22 10.96 11.22
C LEU A 32 -17.33 10.76 9.71
N HIS A 33 -17.60 9.54 9.27
CA HIS A 33 -17.76 9.25 7.84
C HIS A 33 -18.89 10.09 7.22
N HIS A 34 -20.05 10.16 7.83
CA HIS A 34 -21.17 11.01 7.40
C HIS A 34 -20.84 12.51 7.40
N THR A 35 -19.92 12.95 8.25
CA THR A 35 -19.55 14.37 8.33
C THR A 35 -18.61 14.80 7.20
N TYR A 36 -17.73 13.90 6.75
CA TYR A 36 -16.61 14.25 5.86
C TYR A 36 -16.65 13.59 4.48
N ASN A 37 -17.51 12.61 4.27
CA ASN A 37 -17.58 11.86 3.01
C ASN A 37 -19.02 11.75 2.49
N ASP A 38 -19.16 11.54 1.19
CA ASP A 38 -20.42 11.08 0.61
C ASP A 38 -20.55 9.58 0.93
N THR A 39 -21.53 9.26 1.77
CA THR A 39 -21.77 7.90 2.26
C THR A 39 -22.35 6.96 1.21
N ALA A 40 -22.79 7.48 0.07
CA ALA A 40 -23.30 6.72 -1.07
C ALA A 40 -22.21 6.38 -2.09
N GLU A 41 -21.01 6.97 -1.96
CA GLU A 41 -19.91 6.76 -2.89
C GLU A 41 -18.99 5.64 -2.42
N VAL A 42 -18.69 4.70 -3.32
CA VAL A 42 -17.75 3.60 -3.10
C VAL A 42 -16.75 3.55 -4.25
N GLN A 43 -15.46 3.73 -3.94
CA GLN A 43 -14.41 3.58 -4.93
C GLN A 43 -14.17 2.10 -5.25
N VAL A 44 -14.29 1.73 -6.53
CA VAL A 44 -13.98 0.38 -7.02
C VAL A 44 -12.56 0.35 -7.56
N CYS A 45 -11.73 -0.57 -7.03
CA CYS A 45 -10.34 -0.76 -7.44
C CYS A 45 -10.14 -2.17 -7.99
N THR A 46 -9.37 -2.32 -9.08
CA THR A 46 -8.95 -3.61 -9.60
C THR A 46 -7.44 -3.77 -9.43
N LEU A 47 -7.01 -4.92 -8.88
CA LEU A 47 -5.60 -5.27 -8.73
C LEU A 47 -5.17 -6.29 -9.79
N LEU A 48 -4.04 -6.03 -10.46
CA LEU A 48 -3.35 -6.94 -11.35
C LEU A 48 -1.95 -7.25 -10.84
N SER A 49 -1.60 -8.54 -10.73
CA SER A 49 -0.21 -8.95 -10.53
C SER A 49 0.52 -8.87 -11.87
N ILE A 50 1.33 -7.83 -12.07
CA ILE A 50 2.09 -7.61 -13.31
C ILE A 50 3.38 -8.43 -13.35
N LYS A 51 3.84 -8.92 -12.19
CA LYS A 51 4.95 -9.88 -12.04
C LYS A 51 4.68 -10.74 -10.81
N THR A 52 4.56 -12.04 -10.99
CA THR A 52 4.14 -13.01 -9.98
C THR A 52 5.29 -13.91 -9.54
N GLY A 53 5.38 -14.18 -8.24
CA GLY A 53 6.31 -15.14 -7.66
C GLY A 53 7.79 -14.76 -7.70
N GLY A 54 8.63 -15.54 -7.01
CA GLY A 54 10.08 -15.37 -7.01
C GLY A 54 10.57 -14.12 -6.29
N CYS A 55 9.78 -13.53 -5.37
CA CYS A 55 10.24 -12.44 -4.52
C CYS A 55 11.33 -12.95 -3.56
N THR A 56 12.40 -12.18 -3.41
CA THR A 56 13.54 -12.53 -2.54
C THR A 56 13.32 -12.18 -1.07
N GLU A 57 12.17 -11.58 -0.73
CA GLU A 57 11.76 -11.36 0.65
C GLU A 57 11.26 -12.65 1.30
N ASP A 58 11.19 -12.65 2.64
CA ASP A 58 10.74 -13.78 3.44
C ASP A 58 9.48 -13.49 4.26
N CYS A 59 8.66 -12.52 3.84
CA CYS A 59 7.43 -12.16 4.54
C CYS A 59 6.58 -13.40 4.83
N ALA A 60 6.36 -13.71 6.12
CA ALA A 60 5.78 -14.97 6.58
C ALA A 60 4.35 -15.25 6.04
N TYR A 61 3.63 -14.22 5.66
CA TYR A 61 2.26 -14.28 5.13
C TYR A 61 2.20 -14.32 3.59
N CYS A 62 3.34 -14.07 2.89
CA CYS A 62 3.29 -13.78 1.45
C CYS A 62 3.56 -15.02 0.60
N PRO A 63 2.58 -15.47 -0.21
CA PRO A 63 2.78 -16.62 -1.11
C PRO A 63 3.71 -16.34 -2.28
N GLN A 64 4.10 -15.08 -2.51
CA GLN A 64 4.99 -14.66 -3.60
C GLN A 64 6.47 -14.86 -3.26
N ALA A 65 6.80 -15.11 -1.98
CA ALA A 65 8.17 -15.29 -1.51
C ALA A 65 8.78 -16.59 -2.06
N ALA A 66 9.95 -16.48 -2.69
CA ALA A 66 10.66 -17.63 -3.28
C ALA A 66 11.07 -18.69 -2.23
N ARG A 67 11.15 -18.29 -0.97
CA ARG A 67 11.50 -19.16 0.16
C ARG A 67 10.43 -20.23 0.44
N TYR A 68 9.16 -19.95 0.13
CA TYR A 68 8.05 -20.83 0.50
C TYR A 68 7.53 -21.62 -0.69
N SER A 69 7.21 -22.90 -0.48
CA SER A 69 6.57 -23.76 -1.47
C SER A 69 5.05 -23.57 -1.41
N THR A 70 4.53 -22.58 -2.13
CA THR A 70 3.12 -22.19 -2.08
C THR A 70 2.32 -22.57 -3.33
N GLY A 71 2.96 -23.20 -4.31
CA GLY A 71 2.32 -23.52 -5.62
C GLY A 71 2.17 -22.29 -6.52
N VAL A 72 2.67 -21.11 -6.15
CA VAL A 72 2.69 -19.92 -7.00
C VAL A 72 3.77 -20.07 -8.06
N GLU A 73 3.37 -20.08 -9.33
CA GLU A 73 4.30 -20.13 -10.46
C GLU A 73 4.99 -18.79 -10.67
N VAL A 74 6.30 -18.82 -10.90
CA VAL A 74 7.08 -17.63 -11.19
C VAL A 74 6.82 -17.15 -12.62
N GLN A 75 6.33 -15.94 -12.77
CA GLN A 75 6.05 -15.30 -14.05
C GLN A 75 6.94 -14.08 -14.24
N ALA A 76 7.36 -13.84 -15.48
CA ALA A 76 8.08 -12.64 -15.87
C ALA A 76 7.15 -11.42 -15.81
N LEU A 77 7.75 -10.21 -15.84
CA LEU A 77 6.99 -8.97 -15.97
C LEU A 77 6.14 -8.99 -17.26
N MET A 78 4.85 -8.73 -17.10
CA MET A 78 3.88 -8.67 -18.21
C MET A 78 4.28 -7.63 -19.26
N LYS A 79 3.76 -7.78 -20.47
CA LYS A 79 3.90 -6.75 -21.50
C LYS A 79 2.91 -5.60 -21.24
N LYS A 80 3.29 -4.37 -21.62
CA LYS A 80 2.44 -3.19 -21.49
C LYS A 80 1.06 -3.39 -22.11
N GLU A 81 1.00 -3.94 -23.31
CA GLU A 81 -0.24 -4.13 -24.06
C GLU A 81 -1.23 -5.05 -23.32
N GLU A 82 -0.71 -6.09 -22.66
CA GLU A 82 -1.52 -6.99 -21.84
C GLU A 82 -2.08 -6.25 -20.61
N VAL A 83 -1.23 -5.49 -19.92
CA VAL A 83 -1.64 -4.68 -18.76
C VAL A 83 -2.72 -3.67 -19.14
N LEU A 84 -2.55 -2.96 -20.26
CA LEU A 84 -3.55 -2.00 -20.75
C LEU A 84 -4.87 -2.67 -21.14
N THR A 85 -4.81 -3.90 -21.66
CA THR A 85 -6.02 -4.68 -21.94
C THR A 85 -6.79 -5.00 -20.66
N TYR A 86 -6.09 -5.38 -19.57
CA TYR A 86 -6.72 -5.60 -18.26
C TYR A 86 -7.24 -4.30 -17.63
N ALA A 87 -6.50 -3.20 -17.76
CA ALA A 87 -6.92 -1.90 -17.27
C ALA A 87 -8.22 -1.42 -17.97
N GLN A 88 -8.30 -1.58 -19.29
CA GLN A 88 -9.52 -1.24 -20.03
C GLN A 88 -10.72 -2.08 -19.58
N LYS A 89 -10.55 -3.40 -19.41
CA LYS A 89 -11.60 -4.28 -18.88
C LYS A 89 -12.04 -3.87 -17.48
N ALA A 90 -11.10 -3.48 -16.61
CA ALA A 90 -11.41 -3.01 -15.26
C ALA A 90 -12.22 -1.72 -15.31
N LYS A 91 -11.85 -0.77 -16.17
CA LYS A 91 -12.60 0.47 -16.40
C LYS A 91 -14.02 0.20 -16.90
N ASP A 92 -14.16 -0.67 -17.90
CA ASP A 92 -15.46 -1.05 -18.46
C ASP A 92 -16.37 -1.74 -17.42
N ALA A 93 -15.76 -2.40 -16.41
CA ALA A 93 -16.46 -2.98 -15.26
C ALA A 93 -16.73 -1.97 -14.12
N GLY A 94 -16.40 -0.69 -14.30
CA GLY A 94 -16.69 0.38 -13.34
C GLY A 94 -15.58 0.68 -12.33
N SER A 95 -14.37 0.12 -12.49
CA SER A 95 -13.23 0.49 -11.64
C SER A 95 -12.73 1.89 -11.99
N THR A 96 -12.48 2.70 -10.98
CA THR A 96 -11.90 4.05 -11.12
C THR A 96 -10.39 4.06 -10.84
N ARG A 97 -9.88 3.04 -10.11
CA ARG A 97 -8.47 2.85 -9.79
C ARG A 97 -7.97 1.49 -10.26
N PHE A 98 -6.79 1.48 -10.87
CA PHE A 98 -6.12 0.26 -11.28
C PHE A 98 -4.81 0.10 -10.50
N CYS A 99 -4.69 -1.00 -9.76
CA CYS A 99 -3.55 -1.29 -8.92
C CYS A 99 -2.64 -2.32 -9.60
N MET A 100 -1.34 -2.06 -9.69
CA MET A 100 -0.35 -2.95 -10.29
C MET A 100 0.62 -3.44 -9.23
N GLY A 101 0.67 -4.75 -9.00
CA GLY A 101 1.59 -5.38 -8.04
C GLY A 101 2.70 -6.16 -8.74
N ALA A 102 3.95 -5.98 -8.32
CA ALA A 102 5.07 -6.80 -8.74
C ALA A 102 5.75 -7.47 -7.53
N ALA A 103 5.98 -8.78 -7.62
CA ALA A 103 6.67 -9.54 -6.59
C ALA A 103 8.18 -9.23 -6.58
N TRP A 104 8.52 -8.01 -6.20
CA TRP A 104 9.89 -7.50 -6.02
C TRP A 104 10.15 -7.12 -4.57
N ARG A 105 11.39 -7.34 -4.14
CA ARG A 105 11.91 -6.78 -2.90
C ARG A 105 12.06 -5.25 -3.00
N GLU A 106 12.64 -4.83 -4.13
CA GLU A 106 12.97 -3.44 -4.42
C GLU A 106 12.92 -3.19 -5.93
N VAL A 107 12.68 -1.97 -6.32
CA VAL A 107 12.84 -1.52 -7.70
C VAL A 107 14.33 -1.38 -8.01
N ARG A 108 14.72 -1.75 -9.22
CA ARG A 108 16.07 -1.54 -9.76
C ARG A 108 15.99 -0.65 -10.98
N ASP A 109 16.98 0.22 -11.15
CA ASP A 109 17.08 1.11 -12.31
C ASP A 109 17.50 0.28 -13.54
N ASN A 110 16.52 -0.31 -14.20
CA ASN A 110 16.69 -1.20 -15.35
C ASN A 110 15.47 -1.13 -16.30
N ARG A 111 15.54 -1.88 -17.42
CA ARG A 111 14.48 -1.94 -18.43
C ARG A 111 13.10 -2.36 -17.88
N ASP A 112 13.04 -3.16 -16.83
CA ASP A 112 11.76 -3.57 -16.27
C ASP A 112 11.10 -2.41 -15.54
N PHE A 113 11.87 -1.56 -14.88
CA PHE A 113 11.33 -0.34 -14.27
C PHE A 113 10.87 0.66 -15.33
N ASP A 114 11.63 0.86 -16.42
CA ASP A 114 11.20 1.69 -17.56
C ASP A 114 9.86 1.21 -18.11
N ARG A 115 9.68 -0.11 -18.25
CA ARG A 115 8.41 -0.71 -18.69
C ARG A 115 7.26 -0.43 -17.72
N VAL A 116 7.52 -0.47 -16.40
CA VAL A 116 6.50 -0.13 -15.40
C VAL A 116 6.12 1.35 -15.49
N LEU A 117 7.07 2.26 -15.69
CA LEU A 117 6.77 3.67 -15.92
C LEU A 117 5.87 3.87 -17.15
N ASP A 118 6.14 3.13 -18.22
CA ASP A 118 5.30 3.16 -19.44
C ASP A 118 3.91 2.53 -19.22
N MET A 119 3.78 1.53 -18.35
CA MET A 119 2.48 0.98 -17.93
C MET A 119 1.69 2.04 -17.15
N VAL A 120 2.33 2.72 -16.18
CA VAL A 120 1.68 3.80 -15.39
C VAL A 120 1.12 4.88 -16.31
N LYS A 121 1.94 5.38 -17.25
CA LYS A 121 1.49 6.38 -18.25
C LYS A 121 0.31 5.87 -19.06
N GLY A 122 0.39 4.64 -19.58
CA GLY A 122 -0.67 4.08 -20.40
C GLY A 122 -1.99 3.86 -19.65
N VAL A 123 -1.96 3.48 -18.37
CA VAL A 123 -3.18 3.35 -17.55
C VAL A 123 -3.78 4.73 -17.25
N ASN A 124 -2.94 5.76 -17.01
CA ASN A 124 -3.42 7.14 -16.89
C ASN A 124 -4.09 7.65 -18.17
N GLU A 125 -3.54 7.33 -19.34
CA GLU A 125 -4.13 7.69 -20.65
C GLU A 125 -5.51 7.05 -20.86
N ILE A 126 -5.77 5.89 -20.25
CA ILE A 126 -7.11 5.29 -20.20
C ILE A 126 -8.07 6.09 -19.32
N GLY A 127 -7.54 6.98 -18.45
CA GLY A 127 -8.32 7.83 -17.53
C GLY A 127 -8.67 7.12 -16.21
N MET A 128 -7.76 6.27 -15.70
CA MET A 128 -7.86 5.64 -14.39
C MET A 128 -6.77 6.18 -13.45
N GLU A 129 -7.08 6.25 -12.17
CA GLU A 129 -6.05 6.42 -11.15
C GLU A 129 -5.15 5.18 -11.10
N VAL A 130 -3.84 5.38 -10.96
CA VAL A 130 -2.88 4.27 -10.90
C VAL A 130 -2.31 4.14 -9.49
N CYS A 131 -2.36 2.92 -8.96
CA CYS A 131 -1.64 2.55 -7.73
C CYS A 131 -0.61 1.46 -8.04
N CYS A 132 0.56 1.52 -7.41
CA CYS A 132 1.59 0.50 -7.56
C CYS A 132 2.06 -0.06 -6.22
N THR A 133 2.44 -1.36 -6.24
CA THR A 133 3.13 -2.08 -5.16
C THR A 133 4.34 -2.78 -5.78
N LEU A 134 5.52 -2.17 -5.67
CA LEU A 134 6.73 -2.61 -6.38
C LEU A 134 7.91 -2.96 -5.43
N GLY A 135 7.65 -3.01 -4.12
CA GLY A 135 8.69 -3.16 -3.11
C GLY A 135 9.28 -1.83 -2.65
N MET A 136 10.56 -1.82 -2.27
CA MET A 136 11.24 -0.61 -1.80
C MET A 136 11.60 0.32 -2.97
N LEU A 137 11.56 1.63 -2.72
CA LEU A 137 11.92 2.68 -3.67
C LEU A 137 13.00 3.59 -3.11
N THR A 138 13.89 4.03 -3.98
CA THR A 138 14.73 5.20 -3.75
C THR A 138 13.93 6.48 -3.99
N GLU A 139 14.44 7.62 -3.50
CA GLU A 139 13.81 8.94 -3.75
C GLU A 139 13.73 9.25 -5.25
N TYR A 140 14.76 8.88 -6.01
CA TYR A 140 14.79 9.05 -7.46
C TYR A 140 13.69 8.25 -8.16
N GLN A 141 13.50 6.97 -7.80
CA GLN A 141 12.47 6.10 -8.37
C GLN A 141 11.06 6.57 -8.02
N ALA A 142 10.85 7.03 -6.78
CA ALA A 142 9.57 7.61 -6.37
C ALA A 142 9.22 8.85 -7.21
N LYS A 143 10.21 9.71 -7.48
CA LYS A 143 10.04 10.89 -8.34
C LYS A 143 9.70 10.51 -9.79
N GLN A 144 10.39 9.50 -10.36
CA GLN A 144 10.07 9.02 -11.71
C GLN A 144 8.64 8.46 -11.82
N LEU A 145 8.17 7.73 -10.79
CA LEU A 145 6.79 7.25 -10.73
C LEU A 145 5.79 8.42 -10.64
N ALA A 146 6.08 9.44 -9.84
CA ALA A 146 5.27 10.66 -9.78
C ALA A 146 5.20 11.37 -11.14
N GLU A 147 6.35 11.53 -11.83
CA GLU A 147 6.43 12.13 -13.16
C GLU A 147 5.68 11.29 -14.23
N ALA A 148 5.60 9.96 -14.04
CA ALA A 148 4.80 9.08 -14.88
C ALA A 148 3.29 9.17 -14.60
N GLY A 149 2.88 9.90 -13.55
CA GLY A 149 1.49 10.10 -13.17
C GLY A 149 0.96 9.07 -12.17
N LEU A 150 1.83 8.46 -11.36
CA LEU A 150 1.39 7.57 -10.29
C LEU A 150 0.58 8.34 -9.26
N TYR A 151 -0.67 7.91 -9.01
CA TYR A 151 -1.54 8.52 -8.02
C TYR A 151 -1.21 8.05 -6.59
N ALA A 152 -1.04 6.74 -6.41
CA ALA A 152 -0.77 6.16 -5.09
C ALA A 152 0.31 5.07 -5.14
N TYR A 153 1.04 4.92 -4.04
CA TYR A 153 1.99 3.83 -3.86
C TYR A 153 1.67 3.04 -2.59
N ASN A 154 1.44 1.74 -2.76
CA ASN A 154 1.17 0.84 -1.64
C ASN A 154 2.47 0.28 -1.07
N HIS A 155 2.69 0.54 0.22
CA HIS A 155 3.83 -0.02 0.96
C HIS A 155 3.47 -0.16 2.43
N ASN A 156 3.06 -1.35 2.82
CA ASN A 156 2.50 -1.62 4.14
C ASN A 156 3.58 -1.72 5.23
N LEU A 157 3.25 -1.31 6.45
CA LEU A 157 4.07 -1.55 7.64
C LEU A 157 3.95 -2.99 8.13
N ASP A 158 2.87 -3.66 7.79
CA ASP A 158 2.47 -5.03 8.15
C ASP A 158 2.15 -5.20 9.64
N THR A 159 3.01 -4.74 10.54
CA THR A 159 2.83 -4.84 12.00
C THR A 159 3.54 -3.69 12.74
N SER A 160 3.72 -3.77 14.06
CA SER A 160 4.54 -2.84 14.84
C SER A 160 6.03 -3.02 14.57
N LYS A 161 6.84 -2.02 14.95
CA LYS A 161 8.30 -2.11 14.86
C LYS A 161 8.86 -3.25 15.73
N GLU A 162 8.27 -3.47 16.90
CA GLU A 162 8.70 -4.47 17.86
C GLU A 162 8.43 -5.90 17.39
N HIS A 163 7.33 -6.12 16.70
CA HIS A 163 6.95 -7.45 16.18
C HIS A 163 7.47 -7.71 14.75
N TYR A 164 8.05 -6.72 14.10
CA TYR A 164 8.40 -6.80 12.68
C TYR A 164 9.37 -7.91 12.32
N SER A 165 10.40 -8.13 13.15
CA SER A 165 11.42 -9.16 12.93
C SER A 165 10.90 -10.60 13.01
N GLU A 166 9.75 -10.82 13.68
CA GLU A 166 9.08 -12.13 13.71
C GLU A 166 8.40 -12.46 12.37
N ILE A 167 8.11 -11.44 11.57
CA ILE A 167 7.34 -11.59 10.33
C ILE A 167 8.24 -11.49 9.09
N ILE A 168 9.26 -10.61 9.12
CA ILE A 168 10.16 -10.35 8.00
C ILE A 168 11.58 -10.16 8.54
N THR A 169 12.53 -10.92 8.00
CA THR A 169 13.95 -10.83 8.41
C THR A 169 14.86 -10.29 7.31
N THR A 170 14.38 -10.22 6.07
CA THR A 170 15.17 -9.80 4.90
C THR A 170 15.30 -8.29 4.73
N ARG A 171 14.54 -7.50 5.49
CA ARG A 171 14.62 -6.04 5.57
C ARG A 171 14.17 -5.55 6.95
N THR A 172 14.50 -4.30 7.27
CA THR A 172 14.13 -3.68 8.54
C THR A 172 12.80 -2.93 8.44
N TYR A 173 12.22 -2.62 9.59
CA TYR A 173 11.06 -1.73 9.67
C TYR A 173 11.38 -0.32 9.18
N ASP A 174 12.60 0.16 9.45
CA ASP A 174 13.05 1.49 9.05
C ASP A 174 13.20 1.60 7.52
N ASP A 175 13.54 0.51 6.80
CA ASP A 175 13.51 0.47 5.33
C ASP A 175 12.10 0.73 4.77
N ARG A 176 11.05 0.23 5.48
CA ARG A 176 9.65 0.53 5.14
C ARG A 176 9.34 2.00 5.29
N LEU A 177 9.68 2.57 6.45
CA LEU A 177 9.44 3.99 6.73
C LEU A 177 10.19 4.89 5.74
N GLN A 178 11.41 4.54 5.38
CA GLN A 178 12.19 5.28 4.40
C GLN A 178 11.53 5.30 3.02
N THR A 179 11.02 4.15 2.56
CA THR A 179 10.29 4.07 1.28
C THR A 179 9.04 4.95 1.31
N LEU A 180 8.26 4.92 2.40
CA LEU A 180 7.07 5.77 2.57
C LEU A 180 7.42 7.26 2.56
N GLU A 181 8.55 7.62 3.16
CA GLU A 181 9.04 9.00 3.14
C GLU A 181 9.44 9.46 1.72
N HIS A 182 10.13 8.60 0.95
CA HIS A 182 10.47 8.89 -0.45
C HIS A 182 9.22 9.12 -1.30
N VAL A 183 8.21 8.27 -1.15
CA VAL A 183 6.92 8.37 -1.85
C VAL A 183 6.23 9.70 -1.55
N ARG A 184 6.17 10.08 -0.26
CA ARG A 184 5.57 11.35 0.16
C ARG A 184 6.32 12.57 -0.36
N LYS A 185 7.64 12.57 -0.27
CA LYS A 185 8.48 13.65 -0.80
C LYS A 185 8.28 13.85 -2.30
N ALA A 186 7.99 12.77 -3.02
CA ALA A 186 7.66 12.82 -4.45
C ALA A 186 6.23 13.33 -4.74
N GLY A 187 5.41 13.60 -3.71
CA GLY A 187 4.03 14.07 -3.88
C GLY A 187 3.04 12.99 -4.28
N VAL A 188 3.42 11.71 -4.15
CA VAL A 188 2.54 10.55 -4.42
C VAL A 188 1.76 10.21 -3.15
N THR A 189 0.49 9.88 -3.28
CA THR A 189 -0.35 9.43 -2.17
C THR A 189 0.18 8.12 -1.60
N VAL A 190 0.34 8.07 -0.29
CA VAL A 190 0.75 6.84 0.40
C VAL A 190 -0.47 5.97 0.69
N CYS A 191 -0.43 4.72 0.25
CA CYS A 191 -1.36 3.67 0.68
C CYS A 191 -0.59 2.72 1.61
N CYS A 192 -0.94 2.69 2.89
CA CYS A 192 -0.22 1.92 3.90
C CYS A 192 -1.18 1.32 4.91
N GLY A 193 -0.85 0.15 5.41
CA GLY A 193 -1.66 -0.56 6.40
C GLY A 193 -0.87 -1.64 7.11
N GLY A 194 -1.60 -2.49 7.84
CA GLY A 194 -1.07 -3.65 8.54
C GLY A 194 -1.96 -4.87 8.39
N ILE A 195 -1.45 -5.99 8.85
CA ILE A 195 -2.12 -7.29 8.87
C ILE A 195 -2.35 -7.69 10.32
N ILE A 196 -3.57 -8.05 10.66
CA ILE A 196 -3.95 -8.53 11.98
C ILE A 196 -4.02 -10.07 11.96
N GLY A 197 -3.47 -10.70 12.99
CA GLY A 197 -3.46 -12.16 13.13
C GLY A 197 -2.13 -12.82 12.77
N LEU A 198 -1.04 -12.06 12.76
CA LEU A 198 0.32 -12.55 12.55
C LEU A 198 1.05 -12.94 13.84
N GLY A 199 0.33 -13.10 14.96
CA GLY A 199 0.89 -13.39 16.27
C GLY A 199 1.19 -12.15 17.13
N GLU A 200 0.89 -10.98 16.60
CA GLU A 200 1.06 -9.70 17.28
C GLU A 200 0.14 -9.56 18.51
N THR A 201 0.55 -8.75 19.47
CA THR A 201 -0.24 -8.38 20.65
C THR A 201 -1.17 -7.19 20.37
N HIS A 202 -2.09 -6.89 21.30
CA HIS A 202 -2.89 -5.66 21.23
C HIS A 202 -2.02 -4.40 21.29
N ASP A 203 -0.94 -4.42 22.08
CA ASP A 203 0.01 -3.31 22.15
C ASP A 203 0.72 -3.09 20.81
N ASP A 204 1.05 -4.15 20.08
CA ASP A 204 1.62 -4.06 18.74
C ASP A 204 0.64 -3.39 17.75
N ARG A 205 -0.64 -3.74 17.82
CA ARG A 205 -1.68 -3.09 16.98
C ARG A 205 -1.80 -1.61 17.29
N ILE A 206 -1.79 -1.23 18.56
CA ILE A 206 -1.86 0.17 19.01
C ILE A 206 -0.64 0.95 18.51
N LYS A 207 0.58 0.38 18.64
CA LYS A 207 1.82 1.00 18.14
C LYS A 207 1.83 1.10 16.61
N MET A 208 1.34 0.09 15.90
CA MET A 208 1.19 0.15 14.45
C MET A 208 0.23 1.27 14.04
N LEU A 209 -0.95 1.39 14.68
CA LEU A 209 -1.90 2.47 14.43
C LEU A 209 -1.27 3.84 14.70
N HIS A 210 -0.51 3.98 15.79
CA HIS A 210 0.22 5.21 16.11
C HIS A 210 1.25 5.56 15.02
N THR A 211 1.98 4.58 14.50
CA THR A 211 2.93 4.82 13.41
C THR A 211 2.22 5.17 12.10
N LEU A 212 1.10 4.55 11.78
CA LEU A 212 0.29 4.86 10.59
C LEU A 212 -0.24 6.30 10.65
N GLU A 213 -0.71 6.72 11.79
CA GLU A 213 -1.22 8.08 12.00
C GLU A 213 -0.10 9.12 11.90
N ILE A 214 1.01 8.91 12.63
CA ILE A 214 2.19 9.80 12.61
C ILE A 214 2.97 9.63 11.31
N GLY A 215 3.01 8.44 10.76
CA GLY A 215 3.68 8.10 9.49
C GLY A 215 3.06 8.79 8.28
N ARG A 216 1.91 9.47 8.48
CA ARG A 216 1.33 10.36 7.49
C ARG A 216 0.89 9.64 6.22
N ALA A 217 0.29 8.46 6.41
CA ALA A 217 -0.53 7.86 5.39
C ALA A 217 -1.80 8.71 5.27
N HIS A 218 -1.94 9.45 4.18
CA HIS A 218 -3.23 9.98 3.80
C HIS A 218 -3.99 8.83 3.15
N VAL A 219 -5.01 8.35 3.82
CA VAL A 219 -6.03 7.49 3.24
C VAL A 219 -7.07 8.37 2.57
#